data_b4720a69e4ded0a0c3d48d8694ee9e83
#
_entry.id   b4720a69e4ded0a0c3d48d8694ee9e83
#
_cell.length_a   1.000
_cell.length_b   1.000
_cell.length_c   1.000
_cell.angle_alpha   90.00
_cell.angle_beta   90.00
_cell.angle_gamma   90.00
#
_symmetry.space_group_name_H-M   'P 1'
#
loop_
_entity.id
_entity.type
_entity.pdbx_description
1 polymer ?
#
loop_
_entity_poly.entity_id
_entity_poly.type
_entity_poly.pdbx_seq_one_letter_code
_entity_poly.pdbx_strand_id
1 'polypeptide(L)'
;MRMRLPFPSPASLFPSSVVPRPTYNGGVDRALNLLLYPSNLASPGRLVKIARSLSPLFSQTRVVGIDQGELPTDEAVAPTVRLTRIRGAALGAPLGGPRVVVAWGARVYRRFARQRVAAVSAQNLFLLPLAHSLARRTGAVFAYNAHELETETVGSAGLRQR
;
A
#
# COMPACT_ATOMS: atom_id res chain seq x y z
N MET A 1 26.75 43.61 -22.86
CA MET A 1 27.64 42.56 -22.31
C MET A 1 26.82 41.73 -21.32
N ARG A 2 26.28 40.58 -21.72
CA ARG A 2 25.44 39.72 -20.85
C ARG A 2 26.29 38.59 -20.28
N MET A 3 26.60 38.67 -18.99
CA MET A 3 27.23 37.57 -18.26
C MET A 3 26.24 36.38 -18.14
N ARG A 4 26.57 35.25 -18.75
CA ARG A 4 25.91 33.97 -18.47
C ARG A 4 26.62 33.32 -17.28
N LEU A 5 25.93 33.20 -16.16
CA LEU A 5 26.40 32.37 -15.05
C LEU A 5 26.26 30.89 -15.46
N PRO A 6 27.28 30.06 -15.27
CA PRO A 6 27.20 28.65 -15.54
C PRO A 6 26.32 27.97 -14.44
N PHE A 7 25.19 27.40 -14.84
CA PHE A 7 24.43 26.53 -13.96
C PHE A 7 25.21 25.20 -13.82
N PRO A 8 25.40 24.71 -12.58
CA PRO A 8 26.01 23.39 -12.38
C PRO A 8 25.12 22.30 -12.99
N SER A 9 25.74 21.31 -13.63
CA SER A 9 25.07 20.16 -14.21
C SER A 9 24.31 19.39 -13.11
N PRO A 10 23.04 18.96 -13.32
CA PRO A 10 22.26 18.24 -12.32
C PRO A 10 22.86 16.89 -11.88
N ALA A 11 23.85 16.37 -12.58
CA ALA A 11 24.53 15.12 -12.24
C ALA A 11 25.44 15.18 -11.00
N SER A 12 25.79 16.38 -10.51
CA SER A 12 26.71 16.54 -9.37
C SER A 12 26.01 16.68 -8.00
N LEU A 13 24.68 16.69 -7.96
CA LEU A 13 23.91 16.95 -6.73
C LEU A 13 23.50 15.68 -5.96
N PHE A 14 23.73 14.51 -6.52
CA PHE A 14 23.42 13.26 -5.82
C PHE A 14 24.72 12.48 -5.60
N PRO A 15 25.18 12.35 -4.34
CA PRO A 15 26.22 11.39 -4.07
C PRO A 15 25.72 10.01 -4.50
N SER A 16 26.53 9.29 -5.27
CA SER A 16 26.28 7.88 -5.62
C SER A 16 26.38 7.03 -4.35
N SER A 17 25.42 7.23 -3.43
CA SER A 17 25.18 6.28 -2.36
C SER A 17 24.72 5.01 -3.07
N VAL A 18 25.64 4.05 -3.20
CA VAL A 18 25.32 2.67 -3.54
C VAL A 18 24.28 2.22 -2.49
N VAL A 19 23.01 2.36 -2.84
CA VAL A 19 21.95 1.70 -2.10
C VAL A 19 22.31 0.22 -2.18
N PRO A 20 22.66 -0.44 -1.07
CA PRO A 20 22.95 -1.86 -1.11
C PRO A 20 21.73 -2.53 -1.70
N ARG A 21 21.86 -3.11 -2.90
CA ARG A 21 20.80 -3.96 -3.44
C ARG A 21 20.58 -5.03 -2.41
N PRO A 22 19.37 -5.18 -1.86
CA PRO A 22 19.08 -6.31 -1.01
C PRO A 22 19.46 -7.55 -1.83
N THR A 23 20.49 -8.25 -1.42
CA THR A 23 20.87 -9.55 -1.99
C THR A 23 19.76 -10.50 -1.56
N TYR A 24 18.75 -10.61 -2.39
CA TYR A 24 17.64 -11.54 -2.23
C TYR A 24 18.14 -12.95 -2.58
N ASN A 25 19.11 -13.44 -1.80
CA ASN A 25 19.64 -14.81 -1.85
C ASN A 25 18.79 -15.72 -0.94
N GLY A 26 17.50 -15.51 -0.91
CA GLY A 26 16.57 -16.44 -0.27
C GLY A 26 15.69 -17.02 -1.34
N GLY A 27 15.72 -18.32 -1.50
CA GLY A 27 14.84 -19.02 -2.42
C GLY A 27 13.40 -18.51 -2.32
N VAL A 28 12.67 -18.57 -3.42
CA VAL A 28 11.30 -18.09 -3.63
C VAL A 28 10.27 -18.75 -2.67
N ASP A 29 10.74 -19.26 -1.53
CA ASP A 29 9.96 -19.95 -0.52
C ASP A 29 9.05 -18.96 0.22
N ARG A 30 7.83 -18.81 -0.33
CA ARG A 30 6.62 -18.42 0.39
C ARG A 30 6.61 -17.02 1.01
N ALA A 31 7.20 -16.05 0.38
CA ALA A 31 7.08 -14.67 0.82
C ALA A 31 5.73 -14.06 0.35
N LEU A 32 5.00 -13.53 1.30
CA LEU A 32 3.71 -12.87 1.09
C LEU A 32 3.90 -11.41 0.70
N ASN A 33 3.19 -10.97 -0.36
CA ASN A 33 3.05 -9.56 -0.70
C ASN A 33 1.67 -9.05 -0.26
N LEU A 34 1.62 -7.91 0.41
CA LEU A 34 0.39 -7.27 0.90
C LEU A 34 0.14 -5.94 0.20
N LEU A 35 -1.01 -5.80 -0.44
CA LEU A 35 -1.53 -4.53 -0.94
C LEU A 35 -2.68 -4.09 -0.04
N LEU A 36 -2.47 -3.03 0.75
CA LEU A 36 -3.47 -2.55 1.71
C LEU A 36 -4.33 -1.47 1.06
N TYR A 37 -5.65 -1.67 1.06
CA TYR A 37 -6.60 -0.72 0.51
C TYR A 37 -7.88 -0.64 1.37
N PRO A 38 -8.28 0.55 1.85
CA PRO A 38 -9.33 0.69 2.86
C PRO A 38 -10.73 0.73 2.22
N SER A 39 -11.08 -0.28 1.40
CA SER A 39 -12.42 -0.44 0.81
C SER A 39 -12.90 -1.88 0.94
N ASN A 40 -14.18 -2.15 0.63
CA ASN A 40 -14.76 -3.49 0.64
C ASN A 40 -14.28 -4.38 -0.52
N LEU A 41 -13.50 -3.85 -1.44
CA LEU A 41 -13.02 -4.57 -2.62
C LEU A 41 -14.16 -5.16 -3.49
N ALA A 42 -15.28 -4.46 -3.62
CA ALA A 42 -16.38 -4.88 -4.50
C ALA A 42 -15.97 -4.79 -5.98
N SER A 43 -15.15 -3.80 -6.35
CA SER A 43 -14.68 -3.60 -7.72
C SER A 43 -13.16 -3.33 -7.75
N PRO A 44 -12.32 -4.33 -7.40
CA PRO A 44 -10.89 -4.12 -7.19
C PRO A 44 -10.07 -4.21 -8.48
N GLY A 45 -10.64 -3.98 -9.67
CA GLY A 45 -10.04 -4.27 -10.97
C GLY A 45 -8.61 -3.75 -11.14
N ARG A 46 -8.33 -2.51 -10.71
CA ARG A 46 -6.98 -1.92 -10.75
C ARG A 46 -6.01 -2.65 -9.81
N LEU A 47 -6.44 -2.90 -8.58
CA LEU A 47 -5.61 -3.58 -7.58
C LEU A 47 -5.31 -5.02 -7.97
N VAL A 48 -6.28 -5.70 -8.57
CA VAL A 48 -6.09 -7.06 -9.11
C VAL A 48 -5.09 -7.06 -10.26
N LYS A 49 -5.11 -6.06 -11.15
CA LYS A 49 -4.09 -5.90 -12.20
C LYS A 49 -2.69 -5.73 -11.61
N ILE A 50 -2.52 -4.83 -10.64
CA ILE A 50 -1.25 -4.63 -9.93
C ILE A 50 -0.82 -5.92 -9.24
N ALA A 51 -1.72 -6.57 -8.51
CA ALA A 51 -1.44 -7.81 -7.79
C ALA A 51 -0.98 -8.93 -8.74
N ARG A 52 -1.65 -9.08 -9.89
CA ARG A 52 -1.25 -10.04 -10.93
C ARG A 52 0.12 -9.74 -11.53
N SER A 53 0.45 -8.47 -11.78
CA SER A 53 1.76 -8.07 -12.30
C SER A 53 2.89 -8.36 -11.32
N LEU A 54 2.62 -8.27 -10.02
CA LEU A 54 3.61 -8.54 -8.96
C LEU A 54 3.66 -10.02 -8.57
N SER A 55 2.62 -10.80 -8.85
CA SER A 55 2.48 -12.18 -8.38
C SER A 55 3.62 -13.13 -8.77
N PRO A 56 4.32 -12.97 -9.92
CA PRO A 56 5.47 -13.82 -10.24
C PRO A 56 6.67 -13.65 -9.28
N LEU A 57 6.72 -12.55 -8.54
CA LEU A 57 7.80 -12.23 -7.60
C LEU A 57 7.56 -12.78 -6.20
N PHE A 58 6.37 -13.30 -5.92
CA PHE A 58 5.94 -13.73 -4.59
C PHE A 58 5.19 -15.05 -4.66
N SER A 59 5.24 -15.84 -3.59
CA SER A 59 4.46 -17.07 -3.51
C SER A 59 2.95 -16.80 -3.42
N GLN A 60 2.58 -15.69 -2.80
CA GLN A 60 1.20 -15.23 -2.70
C GLN A 60 1.14 -13.71 -2.62
N THR A 61 0.20 -13.12 -3.34
CA THR A 61 -0.15 -11.70 -3.21
C THR A 61 -1.57 -11.58 -2.65
N ARG A 62 -1.74 -10.79 -1.60
CA ARG A 62 -3.04 -10.51 -1.00
C ARG A 62 -3.38 -9.03 -1.12
N VAL A 63 -4.53 -8.75 -1.70
CA VAL A 63 -5.17 -7.44 -1.61
C VAL A 63 -6.04 -7.44 -0.36
N VAL A 64 -5.69 -6.60 0.61
CA VAL A 64 -6.34 -6.58 1.92
C VAL A 64 -7.29 -5.39 2.00
N GLY A 65 -8.56 -5.67 2.19
CA GLY A 65 -9.64 -4.69 2.29
C GLY A 65 -10.50 -4.85 3.54
N ILE A 66 -11.59 -4.09 3.56
CA ILE A 66 -12.56 -4.05 4.66
C ILE A 66 -13.70 -5.03 4.37
N ASP A 67 -13.99 -5.91 5.32
CA ASP A 67 -15.20 -6.73 5.33
C ASP A 67 -16.35 -5.95 5.94
N GLN A 68 -17.41 -5.77 5.17
CA GLN A 68 -18.67 -5.13 5.57
C GLN A 68 -19.82 -6.15 5.70
N GLY A 69 -19.53 -7.45 5.52
CA GLY A 69 -20.50 -8.53 5.64
C GLY A 69 -21.24 -8.88 4.35
N GLU A 70 -20.99 -8.18 3.24
CA GLU A 70 -21.70 -8.39 1.96
C GLU A 70 -20.98 -9.33 0.99
N LEU A 71 -19.67 -9.49 1.16
CA LEU A 71 -18.80 -10.21 0.25
C LEU A 71 -17.98 -11.28 0.98
N PRO A 72 -17.50 -12.31 0.27
CA PRO A 72 -16.63 -13.34 0.86
C PRO A 72 -15.42 -12.72 1.53
N THR A 73 -15.06 -13.20 2.71
CA THR A 73 -13.89 -12.70 3.48
C THR A 73 -12.56 -13.03 2.82
N ASP A 74 -12.52 -14.10 2.02
CA ASP A 74 -11.32 -14.53 1.28
C ASP A 74 -11.72 -15.10 -0.07
N GLU A 75 -11.21 -14.52 -1.17
CA GLU A 75 -11.60 -14.83 -2.54
C GLU A 75 -10.35 -14.98 -3.41
N ALA A 76 -10.22 -16.11 -4.12
CA ALA A 76 -9.15 -16.32 -5.08
C ALA A 76 -9.52 -15.67 -6.43
N VAL A 77 -8.69 -14.75 -6.91
CA VAL A 77 -8.88 -14.07 -8.21
C VAL A 77 -7.83 -14.47 -9.25
N ALA A 78 -6.79 -15.18 -8.82
CA ALA A 78 -5.78 -15.85 -9.63
C ALA A 78 -5.09 -16.92 -8.75
N PRO A 79 -4.30 -17.84 -9.32
CA PRO A 79 -3.66 -18.92 -8.55
C PRO A 79 -2.87 -18.44 -7.33
N THR A 80 -2.19 -17.30 -7.46
CA THR A 80 -1.34 -16.70 -6.40
C THR A 80 -1.88 -15.38 -5.88
N VAL A 81 -3.08 -14.93 -6.29
CA VAL A 81 -3.67 -13.66 -5.90
C VAL A 81 -5.00 -13.87 -5.20
N ARG A 82 -5.12 -13.34 -4.00
CA ARG A 82 -6.34 -13.41 -3.19
C ARG A 82 -6.79 -12.02 -2.72
N LEU A 83 -8.10 -11.82 -2.70
CA LEU A 83 -8.72 -10.71 -1.97
C LEU A 83 -9.00 -11.21 -0.56
N THR A 84 -8.53 -10.48 0.43
CA THR A 84 -8.74 -10.80 1.85
C THR A 84 -9.44 -9.61 2.49
N ARG A 85 -10.65 -9.81 2.98
CA ARG A 85 -11.44 -8.79 3.66
C ARG A 85 -11.39 -9.02 5.16
N ILE A 86 -11.07 -7.98 5.92
CA ILE A 86 -10.95 -8.02 7.38
C ILE A 86 -12.04 -7.11 7.95
N ARG A 87 -12.80 -7.64 8.91
CA ARG A 87 -13.94 -6.94 9.50
C ARG A 87 -13.60 -5.52 9.93
N GLY A 88 -14.38 -4.57 9.47
CA GLY A 88 -14.25 -3.14 9.75
C GLY A 88 -15.47 -2.37 9.30
N ALA A 89 -15.69 -1.17 9.81
CA ALA A 89 -16.72 -0.31 9.29
C ALA A 89 -16.24 0.44 8.03
N ALA A 90 -17.16 0.84 7.16
CA ALA A 90 -16.86 1.65 5.99
C ALA A 90 -16.26 3.00 6.39
N LEU A 91 -15.30 3.50 5.61
CA LEU A 91 -14.71 4.84 5.83
C LEU A 91 -15.74 5.98 5.74
N GLY A 92 -16.82 5.77 4.97
CA GLY A 92 -17.92 6.73 4.80
C GLY A 92 -19.04 6.62 5.81
N ALA A 93 -18.96 5.72 6.82
CA ALA A 93 -19.99 5.64 7.86
C ALA A 93 -19.99 6.93 8.71
N PRO A 94 -21.16 7.44 9.14
CA PRO A 94 -21.29 8.72 9.89
C PRO A 94 -20.44 8.81 11.17
N LEU A 95 -20.03 7.66 11.73
CA LEU A 95 -19.14 7.54 12.89
C LEU A 95 -17.75 7.02 12.49
N GLY A 96 -17.48 6.95 11.18
CA GLY A 96 -16.41 6.11 10.62
C GLY A 96 -15.01 6.71 10.58
N GLY A 97 -14.80 7.95 10.88
CA GLY A 97 -13.54 8.67 10.83
C GLY A 97 -12.24 7.88 11.17
N PRO A 98 -11.18 8.54 11.56
CA PRO A 98 -9.85 7.91 11.79
C PRO A 98 -9.87 6.67 12.72
N ARG A 99 -10.81 6.63 13.69
CA ARG A 99 -10.96 5.52 14.65
C ARG A 99 -11.28 4.19 13.98
N VAL A 100 -12.05 4.20 12.89
CA VAL A 100 -12.41 2.99 12.14
C VAL A 100 -11.20 2.43 11.41
N VAL A 101 -10.42 3.31 10.77
CA VAL A 101 -9.17 2.93 10.10
C VAL A 101 -8.19 2.35 11.11
N VAL A 102 -8.07 2.94 12.30
CA VAL A 102 -7.20 2.46 13.38
C VAL A 102 -7.65 1.08 13.87
N ALA A 103 -8.95 0.89 14.13
CA ALA A 103 -9.47 -0.40 14.61
C ALA A 103 -9.32 -1.52 13.57
N TRP A 104 -9.60 -1.23 12.29
CA TRP A 104 -9.35 -2.15 11.19
C TRP A 104 -7.86 -2.42 11.03
N GLY A 105 -7.03 -1.38 11.05
CA GLY A 105 -5.58 -1.48 10.97
C GLY A 105 -4.98 -2.35 12.06
N ALA A 106 -5.47 -2.26 13.29
CA ALA A 106 -5.04 -3.12 14.40
C ALA A 106 -5.37 -4.61 14.14
N ARG A 107 -6.50 -4.91 13.47
CA ARG A 107 -6.84 -6.28 13.07
C ARG A 107 -5.94 -6.79 11.95
N VAL A 108 -5.69 -5.94 10.93
CA VAL A 108 -4.74 -6.22 9.85
C VAL A 108 -3.35 -6.50 10.42
N TYR A 109 -2.87 -5.62 11.30
CA TYR A 109 -1.57 -5.78 11.94
C TYR A 109 -1.48 -7.12 12.69
N ARG A 110 -2.43 -7.42 13.58
CA ARG A 110 -2.46 -8.68 14.35
C ARG A 110 -2.47 -9.92 13.45
N ARG A 111 -3.16 -9.86 12.30
CA ARG A 111 -3.25 -10.96 11.35
C ARG A 111 -1.94 -11.23 10.63
N PHE A 112 -1.20 -10.19 10.25
CA PHE A 112 -0.03 -10.30 9.37
C PHE A 112 1.32 -10.10 10.07
N ALA A 113 1.39 -9.49 11.24
CA ALA A 113 2.63 -9.15 11.93
C ALA A 113 3.50 -10.39 12.33
N ARG A 114 2.94 -11.58 12.29
CA ARG A 114 3.64 -12.84 12.59
C ARG A 114 3.85 -13.71 11.33
N GLN A 115 3.45 -13.22 10.16
CA GLN A 115 3.63 -13.94 8.89
C GLN A 115 4.94 -13.52 8.22
N ARG A 116 5.46 -14.36 7.33
CA ARG A 116 6.63 -14.02 6.50
C ARG A 116 6.17 -13.12 5.35
N VAL A 117 6.19 -11.82 5.58
CA VAL A 117 5.82 -10.81 4.60
C VAL A 117 7.10 -10.27 3.97
N ALA A 118 7.17 -10.27 2.63
CA ALA A 118 8.30 -9.74 1.88
C ALA A 118 8.07 -8.29 1.43
N ALA A 119 6.82 -7.93 1.15
CA ALA A 119 6.48 -6.58 0.74
C ALA A 119 5.13 -6.15 1.31
N VAL A 120 5.02 -4.88 1.68
CA VAL A 120 3.77 -4.23 2.11
C VAL A 120 3.63 -2.93 1.34
N SER A 121 2.54 -2.77 0.60
CA SER A 121 2.22 -1.52 -0.06
C SER A 121 0.95 -0.88 0.48
N ALA A 122 1.03 0.42 0.79
CA ALA A 122 -0.12 1.27 1.06
C ALA A 122 -0.64 1.85 -0.25
N GLN A 123 -1.94 1.71 -0.49
CA GLN A 123 -2.61 2.25 -1.68
C GLN A 123 -3.36 3.56 -1.38
N ASN A 124 -3.20 4.10 -0.16
CA ASN A 124 -3.83 5.31 0.32
C ASN A 124 -2.96 5.91 1.42
N LEU A 125 -2.92 7.25 1.52
CA LEU A 125 -2.11 8.00 2.46
C LEU A 125 -2.37 7.61 3.92
N PHE A 126 -3.63 7.40 4.29
CA PHE A 126 -4.03 7.04 5.67
C PHE A 126 -3.52 5.66 6.12
N LEU A 127 -3.08 4.82 5.20
CA LEU A 127 -2.54 3.50 5.50
C LEU A 127 -1.02 3.49 5.70
N LEU A 128 -0.33 4.61 5.47
CA LEU A 128 1.13 4.69 5.63
C LEU A 128 1.60 4.24 7.02
N PRO A 129 0.99 4.69 8.15
CA PRO A 129 1.43 4.26 9.47
C PRO A 129 1.30 2.75 9.68
N LEU A 130 0.20 2.15 9.20
CA LEU A 130 -0.03 0.71 9.28
C LEU A 130 0.98 -0.07 8.43
N ALA A 131 1.13 0.30 7.16
CA ALA A 131 2.03 -0.38 6.24
C ALA A 131 3.48 -0.29 6.70
N HIS A 132 3.92 0.87 7.16
CA HIS A 132 5.25 1.07 7.73
C HIS A 132 5.48 0.22 8.99
N SER A 133 4.49 0.19 9.90
CA SER A 133 4.59 -0.62 11.14
C SER A 133 4.67 -2.12 10.82
N LEU A 134 3.88 -2.61 9.86
CA LEU A 134 3.95 -3.99 9.38
C LEU A 134 5.31 -4.29 8.75
N ALA A 135 5.78 -3.43 7.85
CA ALA A 135 7.06 -3.59 7.18
C ALA A 135 8.22 -3.66 8.19
N ARG A 136 8.25 -2.75 9.16
CA ARG A 136 9.24 -2.79 10.25
C ARG A 136 9.17 -4.07 11.07
N ARG A 137 7.95 -4.53 11.41
CA ARG A 137 7.76 -5.73 12.23
C ARG A 137 8.18 -7.01 11.53
N THR A 138 7.97 -7.10 10.23
CA THR A 138 8.21 -8.31 9.43
C THR A 138 9.53 -8.29 8.65
N GLY A 139 10.24 -7.16 8.61
CA GLY A 139 11.40 -6.95 7.76
C GLY A 139 11.06 -6.79 6.27
N ALA A 140 9.80 -6.51 5.95
CA ALA A 140 9.31 -6.38 4.59
C ALA A 140 9.75 -5.08 3.93
N VAL A 141 9.82 -5.08 2.59
CA VAL A 141 9.94 -3.85 1.81
C VAL A 141 8.63 -3.06 1.95
N PHE A 142 8.76 -1.76 2.22
CA PHE A 142 7.64 -0.84 2.27
C PHE A 142 7.53 -0.07 0.95
N ALA A 143 6.32 -0.01 0.39
CA ALA A 143 6.01 0.78 -0.79
C ALA A 143 4.75 1.63 -0.57
N TYR A 144 4.75 2.82 -1.13
CA TYR A 144 3.56 3.66 -1.22
C TYR A 144 3.20 3.86 -2.68
N ASN A 145 1.96 3.56 -3.02
CA ASN A 145 1.42 3.78 -4.36
C ASN A 145 0.42 4.95 -4.28
N ALA A 146 0.92 6.15 -4.56
CA ALA A 146 0.11 7.36 -4.65
C ALA A 146 -0.68 7.32 -5.96
N HIS A 147 -1.97 7.04 -5.88
CA HIS A 147 -2.85 7.00 -7.05
C HIS A 147 -3.38 8.36 -7.44
N GLU A 148 -3.50 9.24 -6.47
CA GLU A 148 -3.95 10.62 -6.62
C GLU A 148 -3.15 11.47 -5.62
N LEU A 149 -2.87 12.70 -5.97
CA LEU A 149 -2.46 13.69 -4.99
C LEU A 149 -3.71 13.98 -4.13
N GLU A 150 -3.92 13.16 -3.10
CA GLU A 150 -5.10 13.24 -2.21
C GLU A 150 -5.28 14.64 -1.62
N THR A 151 -4.19 15.42 -1.58
CA THR A 151 -4.21 16.83 -1.20
C THR A 151 -4.91 17.74 -2.21
N GLU A 152 -5.01 17.33 -3.48
CA GLU A 152 -5.69 18.12 -4.52
C GLU A 152 -7.16 17.78 -4.64
N THR A 153 -7.57 16.55 -4.35
CA THR A 153 -8.97 16.12 -4.48
C THR A 153 -9.85 16.56 -3.33
N VAL A 154 -9.32 16.66 -2.11
CA VAL A 154 -10.13 17.02 -0.92
C VAL A 154 -10.15 18.54 -0.67
N GLY A 155 -9.17 19.29 -1.17
CA GLY A 155 -9.01 20.72 -0.89
C GLY A 155 -9.68 21.67 -1.86
N SER A 156 -9.93 21.25 -3.10
CA SER A 156 -10.33 22.20 -4.16
C SER A 156 -11.84 22.50 -4.22
N ALA A 157 -12.68 21.63 -3.70
CA ALA A 157 -14.14 21.84 -3.75
C ALA A 157 -14.65 22.80 -2.67
N GLY A 158 -13.95 22.97 -1.55
CA GLY A 158 -14.39 23.77 -0.42
C GLY A 158 -13.84 25.21 -0.37
N LEU A 159 -12.75 25.50 -1.05
CA LEU A 159 -12.08 26.81 -0.99
C LEU A 159 -12.39 27.75 -2.16
N ARG A 160 -13.09 27.28 -3.21
CA ARG A 160 -13.48 28.12 -4.36
C ARG A 160 -14.88 28.71 -4.25
N GLN A 161 -15.62 28.49 -3.14
CA GLN A 161 -16.98 29.02 -2.93
C GLN A 161 -17.07 30.02 -1.76
N ARG A 162 -15.99 30.69 -1.39
CA ARG A 162 -16.09 31.85 -0.46
C ARG A 162 -15.34 33.04 -1.01
#